data_2b044debf36430fdcf986848830e4cb2
#
_entry.id   2b044debf36430fdcf986848830e4cb2
#
_cell.length_a   1.000
_cell.length_b   1.000
_cell.length_c   1.000
_cell.angle_alpha   90.00
_cell.angle_beta   90.00
_cell.angle_gamma   90.00
#
_symmetry.space_group_name_H-M   'P 1'
#
loop_
_entity.id
_entity.type
_entity.pdbx_description
1 polymer ?
#
loop_
_entity_poly.entity_id
_entity_poly.type
_entity_poly.pdbx_seq_one_letter_code
_entity_poly.pdbx_strand_id
1 'polypeptide(L)'
;MLCQTLNAEFAAKGIHVVHIVIDGHVDAPDTLGKMLGPEKFQQLRETRGNEHDGLILPRQIAETYLHLAQQHRSTCTHEIDVRAFSDRAWWNH
;
A
#
# COMPACT_ATOMS: atom_id res chain seq x y z
N MET A 1 -16.77 -0.41 -0.70
CA MET A 1 -18.02 0.14 -1.24
C MET A 1 -17.90 0.44 -2.72
N LEU A 2 -17.20 1.52 -3.13
CA LEU A 2 -17.03 1.83 -4.55
C LEU A 2 -16.31 0.69 -5.29
N CYS A 3 -15.24 0.16 -4.71
CA CYS A 3 -14.48 -0.92 -5.35
C CYS A 3 -15.28 -2.21 -5.45
N GLN A 4 -16.12 -2.50 -4.48
CA GLN A 4 -17.01 -3.67 -4.55
C GLN A 4 -18.06 -3.51 -5.64
N THR A 5 -18.60 -2.32 -5.79
CA THR A 5 -19.56 -2.02 -6.86
C THR A 5 -18.88 -2.12 -8.24
N LEU A 6 -17.68 -1.54 -8.38
CA LEU A 6 -16.91 -1.62 -9.61
C LEU A 6 -16.54 -3.08 -9.93
N ASN A 7 -16.17 -3.86 -8.91
CA ASN A 7 -15.83 -5.26 -9.12
C ASN A 7 -17.03 -6.05 -9.64
N ALA A 8 -18.21 -5.85 -9.05
CA ALA A 8 -19.43 -6.52 -9.50
C ALA A 8 -19.76 -6.17 -10.95
N GLU A 9 -19.59 -4.90 -11.33
CA GLU A 9 -19.87 -4.42 -12.69
C GLU A 9 -18.84 -4.90 -13.70
N PHE A 10 -17.54 -4.76 -13.37
CA PHE A 10 -16.48 -5.04 -14.33
C PHE A 10 -16.02 -6.49 -14.35
N ALA A 11 -16.25 -7.26 -13.26
CA ALA A 11 -15.92 -8.68 -13.25
C ALA A 11 -16.69 -9.43 -14.35
N ALA A 12 -17.94 -9.05 -14.60
CA ALA A 12 -18.74 -9.62 -15.68
C ALA A 12 -18.15 -9.34 -17.06
N LYS A 13 -17.30 -8.30 -17.19
CA LYS A 13 -16.62 -7.93 -18.42
C LYS A 13 -15.19 -8.47 -18.49
N GLY A 14 -14.79 -9.30 -17.55
CA GLY A 14 -13.44 -9.88 -17.48
C GLY A 14 -12.38 -8.94 -16.93
N ILE A 15 -12.77 -7.89 -16.22
CA ILE A 15 -11.84 -6.91 -15.63
C ILE A 15 -11.71 -7.19 -14.13
N HIS A 16 -10.47 -7.35 -13.68
CA HIS A 16 -10.15 -7.55 -12.25
C HIS A 16 -9.98 -6.20 -11.57
N VAL A 17 -10.82 -5.91 -10.57
CA VAL A 17 -10.74 -4.70 -9.76
C VAL A 17 -10.25 -5.06 -8.36
N VAL A 18 -9.20 -4.39 -7.90
CA VAL A 18 -8.60 -4.61 -6.57
C VAL A 18 -8.63 -3.31 -5.80
N HIS A 19 -9.10 -3.38 -4.56
CA HIS A 19 -9.01 -2.29 -3.59
C HIS A 19 -7.80 -2.52 -2.70
N ILE A 20 -6.81 -1.63 -2.77
CA ILE A 20 -5.60 -1.71 -1.96
C ILE A 20 -5.65 -0.61 -0.91
N VAL A 21 -5.67 -1.01 0.36
CA VAL A 21 -5.59 -0.08 1.49
C VAL A 21 -4.12 0.05 1.88
N ILE A 22 -3.56 1.25 1.73
CA ILE A 22 -2.19 1.53 2.15
C ILE A 22 -2.26 2.20 3.53
N ASP A 23 -1.99 1.42 4.56
CA ASP A 23 -2.13 1.83 5.95
C ASP A 23 -0.76 2.11 6.56
N GLY A 24 -0.29 3.36 6.42
CA GLY A 24 0.98 3.78 6.96
C GLY A 24 1.69 4.80 6.08
N HIS A 25 2.90 5.14 6.49
CA HIS A 25 3.72 6.11 5.78
C HIS A 25 4.57 5.44 4.72
N VAL A 26 4.49 5.97 3.50
CA VAL A 26 5.33 5.52 2.38
C VAL A 26 6.63 6.33 2.40
N ASP A 27 7.77 5.63 2.29
CA ASP A 27 9.09 6.26 2.24
C ASP A 27 9.32 6.87 0.86
N ALA A 28 8.65 8.00 0.60
CA ALA A 28 8.67 8.69 -0.68
C ALA A 28 9.08 10.15 -0.52
N PRO A 29 10.27 10.55 -1.03
CA PRO A 29 10.73 11.95 -0.92
C PRO A 29 9.80 12.95 -1.58
N ASP A 30 9.14 12.55 -2.67
CA ASP A 30 8.29 13.46 -3.45
C ASP A 30 6.94 13.75 -2.81
N THR A 31 6.52 12.97 -1.83
CA THR A 31 5.26 13.16 -1.12
C THR A 31 5.51 13.43 0.35
N LEU A 32 5.86 12.40 1.11
CA LEU A 32 6.10 12.51 2.55
C LEU A 32 7.26 13.45 2.86
N GLY A 33 8.34 13.38 2.08
CA GLY A 33 9.50 14.25 2.26
C GLY A 33 9.19 15.72 2.05
N LYS A 34 8.36 16.06 1.06
CA LYS A 34 7.93 17.44 0.82
C LYS A 34 6.98 17.93 1.91
N MET A 35 6.12 17.08 2.39
CA MET A 35 5.15 17.43 3.44
C MET A 35 5.84 17.70 4.78
N LEU A 36 6.83 16.91 5.15
CA LEU A 36 7.52 17.01 6.43
C LEU A 36 8.72 17.96 6.42
N GLY A 37 9.37 18.14 5.26
CA GLY A 37 10.64 18.85 5.15
C GLY A 37 11.83 17.89 5.36
N PRO A 38 13.05 18.33 4.89
CA PRO A 38 14.21 17.42 4.86
C PRO A 38 14.60 16.86 6.22
N GLU A 39 14.61 17.70 7.25
CA GLU A 39 15.06 17.29 8.58
C GLU A 39 14.09 16.29 9.23
N LYS A 40 12.80 16.58 9.19
CA LYS A 40 11.78 15.70 9.78
C LYS A 40 11.69 14.39 9.02
N PHE A 41 11.83 14.44 7.71
CA PHE A 41 11.81 13.23 6.89
C PHE A 41 13.00 12.32 7.21
N GLN A 42 14.19 12.92 7.37
CA GLN A 42 15.38 12.18 7.75
C GLN A 42 15.23 11.56 9.13
N GLN A 43 14.69 12.30 10.10
CA GLN A 43 14.40 11.77 11.43
C GLN A 43 13.43 10.60 11.38
N LEU A 44 12.40 10.70 10.56
CA LEU A 44 11.42 9.62 10.39
C LEU A 44 12.08 8.37 9.83
N ARG A 45 12.96 8.52 8.84
CA ARG A 45 13.72 7.41 8.28
C ARG A 45 14.61 6.74 9.33
N GLU A 46 15.25 7.54 10.17
CA GLU A 46 16.15 7.03 11.22
C GLU A 46 15.40 6.30 12.32
N THR A 47 14.19 6.76 12.66
CA THR A 47 13.43 6.21 13.78
C THR A 47 12.48 5.09 13.36
N ARG A 48 11.95 5.13 12.15
CA ARG A 48 10.93 4.17 11.71
C ARG A 48 11.25 3.46 10.40
N GLY A 49 12.19 3.99 9.62
CA GLY A 49 12.56 3.38 8.34
C GLY A 49 13.67 2.35 8.45
N ASN A 50 14.15 1.91 7.29
CA ASN A 50 15.32 1.01 7.16
C ASN A 50 15.30 -0.17 8.14
N GLU A 51 16.08 -0.08 9.22
CA GLU A 51 16.25 -1.16 10.19
C GLU A 51 15.06 -1.34 11.13
N HIS A 52 14.12 -0.42 11.15
CA HIS A 52 12.96 -0.45 12.06
C HIS A 52 11.70 -0.98 11.41
N ASP A 53 11.70 -1.18 10.10
CA ASP A 53 10.57 -1.73 9.34
C ASP A 53 9.25 -0.98 9.54
N GLY A 54 9.34 0.33 9.78
CA GLY A 54 8.17 1.17 10.06
C GLY A 54 7.70 2.04 8.89
N LEU A 55 8.38 1.97 7.75
CA LEU A 55 8.00 2.70 6.54
C LEU A 55 7.78 1.74 5.38
N ILE A 56 6.78 2.03 4.57
CA ILE A 56 6.48 1.25 3.37
C ILE A 56 7.40 1.72 2.25
N LEU A 57 8.13 0.78 1.65
CA LEU A 57 9.04 1.11 0.55
C LEU A 57 8.30 1.10 -0.78
N PRO A 58 8.42 2.15 -1.61
CA PRO A 58 7.73 2.22 -2.90
C PRO A 58 8.00 1.03 -3.81
N ARG A 59 9.24 0.53 -3.83
CA ARG A 59 9.59 -0.65 -4.63
C ARG A 59 8.77 -1.86 -4.23
N GLN A 60 8.57 -2.07 -2.94
CA GLN A 60 7.85 -3.23 -2.45
C GLN A 60 6.34 -3.11 -2.70
N ILE A 61 5.79 -1.90 -2.64
CA ILE A 61 4.40 -1.68 -3.05
C ILE A 61 4.23 -2.01 -4.53
N ALA A 62 5.18 -1.58 -5.37
CA ALA A 62 5.14 -1.86 -6.80
C ALA A 62 5.15 -3.36 -7.08
N GLU A 63 5.92 -4.14 -6.34
CA GLU A 63 5.94 -5.60 -6.46
C GLU A 63 4.58 -6.21 -6.07
N THR A 64 3.93 -5.67 -5.05
CA THR A 64 2.59 -6.11 -4.65
C THR A 64 1.57 -5.83 -5.77
N TYR A 65 1.61 -4.65 -6.38
CA TYR A 65 0.74 -4.32 -7.50
C TYR A 65 0.95 -5.27 -8.67
N LEU A 66 2.21 -5.57 -9.00
CA LEU A 66 2.52 -6.49 -10.09
C LEU A 66 1.98 -7.88 -9.79
N HIS A 67 2.15 -8.37 -8.57
CA HIS A 67 1.63 -9.65 -8.15
C HIS A 67 0.10 -9.72 -8.34
N LEU A 68 -0.61 -8.69 -7.89
CA LEU A 68 -2.07 -8.63 -8.01
C LEU A 68 -2.52 -8.61 -9.48
N ALA A 69 -1.78 -7.88 -10.32
CA ALA A 69 -2.10 -7.80 -11.75
C ALA A 69 -1.88 -9.12 -12.48
N GLN A 70 -0.99 -9.97 -11.99
CA GLN A 70 -0.63 -11.24 -12.62
C GLN A 70 -1.34 -12.45 -12.04
N GLN A 71 -2.28 -12.26 -11.12
CA GLN A 71 -2.99 -13.37 -10.50
C GLN A 71 -3.81 -14.15 -11.53
N HIS A 72 -3.84 -15.47 -11.33
CA HIS A 72 -4.69 -16.36 -12.13
C HIS A 72 -6.17 -16.04 -11.87
N ARG A 73 -6.99 -16.20 -12.90
CA ARG A 73 -8.42 -15.86 -12.81
C ARG A 73 -9.17 -16.66 -11.75
N SER A 74 -8.66 -17.84 -11.37
CA SER A 74 -9.27 -18.67 -10.33
C SER A 74 -9.00 -18.18 -8.91
N THR A 75 -8.03 -17.29 -8.74
CA THR A 75 -7.60 -16.79 -7.41
C THR A 75 -7.27 -15.32 -7.50
N CYS A 76 -8.31 -14.49 -7.60
CA CYS A 76 -8.15 -13.04 -7.67
C CYS A 76 -8.39 -12.40 -6.30
N THR A 77 -7.46 -11.55 -5.88
CA THR A 77 -7.61 -10.74 -4.68
C THR A 77 -8.53 -9.56 -4.98
N HIS A 78 -9.54 -9.34 -4.15
CA HIS A 78 -10.48 -8.22 -4.32
C HIS A 78 -10.19 -7.08 -3.36
N GLU A 79 -9.66 -7.39 -2.19
CA GLU A 79 -9.31 -6.37 -1.20
C GLU A 79 -8.06 -6.81 -0.45
N ILE A 80 -7.12 -5.88 -0.25
CA ILE A 80 -5.87 -6.15 0.45
C ILE A 80 -5.45 -4.92 1.27
N ASP A 81 -4.92 -5.16 2.45
CA ASP A 81 -4.41 -4.15 3.35
C ASP A 81 -2.88 -4.30 3.43
N VAL A 82 -2.16 -3.21 3.20
CA VAL A 82 -0.69 -3.20 3.19
C VAL A 82 -0.19 -2.19 4.22
N ARG A 83 0.68 -2.64 5.12
CA ARG A 83 1.36 -1.76 6.07
C ARG A 83 2.76 -2.30 6.36
N ALA A 84 3.61 -1.44 6.92
CA ALA A 84 4.96 -1.84 7.31
C ALA A 84 4.90 -2.83 8.49
N PHE A 85 5.89 -3.71 8.58
CA PHE A 85 5.90 -4.81 9.54
C PHE A 85 5.74 -4.34 11.00
N SER A 86 6.43 -3.26 11.38
CA SER A 86 6.40 -2.75 12.76
C SER A 86 5.26 -1.77 13.02
N ASP A 87 4.44 -1.46 12.03
CA ASP A 87 3.33 -0.53 12.18
C ASP A 87 2.09 -1.24 12.71
N ARG A 88 1.14 -0.47 13.23
CA ARG A 88 -0.13 -1.01 13.70
C ARG A 88 -1.19 -0.84 12.63
N ALA A 89 -2.13 -1.77 12.61
CA ALA A 89 -3.33 -1.61 11.78
C ALA A 89 -4.06 -0.33 12.18
N TRP A 90 -4.65 0.35 11.20
CA TRP A 90 -5.32 1.64 11.44
C TRP A 90 -6.46 1.56 12.45
N TRP A 91 -7.10 0.41 12.59
CA TRP A 91 -8.17 0.20 13.59
C TRP A 91 -7.65 -0.07 15.00
N ASN A 92 -6.33 -0.12 15.17
CA ASN A 92 -5.66 -0.42 16.45
C ASN A 92 -4.99 0.82 17.07
N HIS A 93 -5.17 1.98 16.48
CA HIS A 93 -4.55 3.21 16.97
C HIS A 93 -5.27 3.90 18.10
#